data_791ca46480b0c2789bf8d81dbf7db0dc
#
_entry.id   791ca46480b0c2789bf8d81dbf7db0dc
#
_cell.length_a   1.000
_cell.length_b   1.000
_cell.length_c   1.000
_cell.angle_alpha   90.00
_cell.angle_beta   90.00
_cell.angle_gamma   90.00
#
_symmetry.space_group_name_H-M   'P 1'
#
loop_
_entity.id
_entity.type
_entity.pdbx_description
1 polymer ?
#
loop_
_entity_poly.entity_id
_entity_poly.type
_entity_poly.pdbx_seq_one_letter_code
_entity_poly.pdbx_strand_id
1 'polypeptide(L)'
;MANAVNEALIKDVIQDVLGRLGGDSSIQDVKSDNGSCGCSGKGSSSKDFGVFKNANDACEAAAEAFIQLRNQGIGARRKIIEIVKGMCETNADDWGRIELEESKIGRLDHKIEKLHIIRDVPGVEWLRPEGRSGDNGITLEEYTPFGVV
;
A
#
# COMPACT_ATOMS: atom_id res chain seq x y z
N MET A 1 7.11 -10.30 -25.21
CA MET A 1 5.74 -10.70 -24.79
C MET A 1 5.57 -10.79 -23.27
N ALA A 2 6.62 -10.80 -22.46
CA ALA A 2 6.51 -10.87 -20.97
C ALA A 2 5.99 -9.59 -20.30
N ASN A 3 6.23 -8.41 -20.88
CA ASN A 3 5.81 -7.13 -20.26
C ASN A 3 4.29 -6.85 -20.24
N ALA A 4 3.55 -7.36 -21.21
CA ALA A 4 2.11 -7.09 -21.32
C ALA A 4 1.26 -7.83 -20.27
N VAL A 5 1.71 -9.00 -19.84
CA VAL A 5 1.00 -9.82 -18.83
C VAL A 5 1.14 -9.22 -17.43
N ASN A 6 2.31 -8.63 -17.15
CA ASN A 6 2.60 -8.02 -15.84
C ASN A 6 1.80 -6.73 -15.61
N GLU A 7 1.62 -5.90 -16.65
CA GLU A 7 0.81 -4.67 -16.55
C GLU A 7 -0.68 -4.93 -16.33
N ALA A 8 -1.24 -5.93 -16.98
CA ALA A 8 -2.65 -6.27 -16.83
C ALA A 8 -2.93 -6.77 -15.39
N LEU A 9 -2.06 -7.63 -14.86
CA LEU A 9 -2.19 -8.17 -13.51
C LEU A 9 -2.08 -7.08 -12.43
N ILE A 10 -1.14 -6.16 -12.60
CA ILE A 10 -0.98 -5.01 -11.69
C ILE A 10 -2.22 -4.12 -11.72
N LYS A 11 -2.79 -3.88 -12.90
CA LYS A 11 -4.01 -3.06 -13.05
C LYS A 11 -5.22 -3.71 -12.36
N ASP A 12 -5.41 -5.01 -12.52
CA ASP A 12 -6.51 -5.74 -11.88
C ASP A 12 -6.41 -5.70 -10.35
N VAL A 13 -5.20 -5.89 -9.82
CA VAL A 13 -4.92 -5.85 -8.38
C VAL A 13 -5.22 -4.46 -7.79
N ILE A 14 -4.76 -3.40 -8.44
CA ILE A 14 -5.01 -2.03 -8.00
C ILE A 14 -6.51 -1.70 -8.06
N GLN A 15 -7.20 -2.16 -9.09
CA GLN A 15 -8.62 -1.91 -9.27
C GLN A 15 -9.47 -2.62 -8.19
N ASP A 16 -9.09 -3.83 -7.79
CA ASP A 16 -9.73 -4.57 -6.70
C ASP A 16 -9.53 -3.86 -5.34
N VAL A 17 -8.31 -3.40 -5.07
CA VAL A 17 -7.99 -2.62 -3.85
C VAL A 17 -8.79 -1.31 -3.80
N LEU A 18 -8.82 -0.55 -4.88
CA LEU A 18 -9.57 0.71 -4.95
C LEU A 18 -11.08 0.48 -4.86
N GLY A 19 -11.60 -0.59 -5.47
CA GLY A 19 -13.01 -0.96 -5.37
C GLY A 19 -13.45 -1.31 -3.96
N ARG A 20 -12.59 -1.98 -3.21
CA ARG A 20 -12.85 -2.35 -1.80
C ARG A 20 -12.68 -1.19 -0.82
N LEU A 21 -11.82 -0.23 -1.12
CA LEU A 21 -11.64 0.99 -0.31
C LEU A 21 -12.76 2.02 -0.54
N GLY A 22 -13.37 2.05 -1.73
CA GLY A 22 -14.44 2.98 -2.09
C GLY A 22 -15.85 2.58 -1.62
N GLY A 23 -16.04 1.37 -1.09
CA GLY A 23 -17.35 0.80 -0.77
C GLY A 23 -17.99 1.27 0.54
N ASP A 24 -17.31 2.05 1.37
CA ASP A 24 -17.80 2.38 2.73
C ASP A 24 -17.60 3.86 3.10
N SER A 25 -17.76 4.77 2.16
CA SER A 25 -17.71 6.20 2.48
C SER A 25 -19.03 6.90 2.17
N SER A 26 -19.94 6.89 3.14
CA SER A 26 -20.88 7.99 3.35
C SER A 26 -20.10 9.21 3.85
N ILE A 27 -19.38 9.88 2.98
CA ILE A 27 -18.77 11.18 3.27
C ILE A 27 -19.84 12.23 2.97
N GLN A 28 -20.38 12.82 4.04
CA GLN A 28 -21.16 14.04 3.97
C GLN A 28 -20.30 15.15 3.34
N ASP A 29 -20.89 15.85 2.37
CA ASP A 29 -20.34 17.01 1.69
C ASP A 29 -19.77 18.04 2.67
N VAL A 30 -18.45 18.10 2.79
CA VAL A 30 -17.77 19.27 3.35
C VAL A 30 -17.50 20.20 2.16
N LYS A 31 -18.26 21.28 2.08
CA LYS A 31 -18.01 22.39 1.16
C LYS A 31 -16.58 22.87 1.32
N SER A 32 -15.78 22.70 0.30
CA SER A 32 -14.42 23.20 0.21
C SER A 32 -14.46 24.70 -0.07
N ASP A 33 -13.95 25.49 0.86
CA ASP A 33 -13.62 26.89 0.62
C ASP A 33 -12.37 27.00 -0.26
N ASN A 34 -12.49 27.87 -1.26
CA ASN A 34 -11.59 28.08 -2.36
C ASN A 34 -10.27 28.71 -1.92
N GLY A 35 -9.23 27.92 -1.73
CA GLY A 35 -7.83 28.36 -1.63
C GLY A 35 -7.05 27.90 -2.88
N SER A 36 -6.98 28.77 -3.88
CA SER A 36 -6.19 28.54 -5.11
C SER A 36 -4.70 28.41 -4.78
N CYS A 37 -4.22 27.18 -4.71
CA CYS A 37 -2.80 26.87 -4.82
C CYS A 37 -2.56 26.27 -6.21
N GLY A 38 -2.02 27.10 -7.11
CA GLY A 38 -1.73 26.71 -8.48
C GLY A 38 -0.54 25.75 -8.56
N CYS A 39 -0.81 24.48 -8.49
CA CYS A 39 0.11 23.43 -8.94
C CYS A 39 -0.38 22.96 -10.30
N SER A 40 0.24 23.47 -11.38
CA SER A 40 0.05 22.92 -12.72
C SER A 40 0.73 21.56 -12.84
N GLY A 41 0.22 20.56 -12.14
CA GLY A 41 0.53 19.16 -12.40
C GLY A 41 -0.16 18.76 -13.70
N LYS A 42 0.59 18.54 -14.77
CA LYS A 42 0.08 17.89 -15.99
C LYS A 42 -0.49 16.53 -15.59
N GLY A 43 -1.80 16.40 -15.60
CA GLY A 43 -2.52 15.23 -15.20
C GLY A 43 -2.00 13.97 -15.89
N SER A 44 -1.45 13.06 -15.11
CA SER A 44 -1.41 11.66 -15.44
C SER A 44 -2.86 11.22 -15.64
N SER A 45 -3.17 10.67 -16.82
CA SER A 45 -4.52 10.18 -17.09
C SER A 45 -4.83 9.12 -16.04
N SER A 46 -6.01 9.20 -15.41
CA SER A 46 -6.51 8.33 -14.33
C SER A 46 -6.62 6.83 -14.69
N LYS A 47 -5.95 6.39 -15.74
CA LYS A 47 -5.98 5.02 -16.28
C LYS A 47 -4.73 4.19 -15.99
N ASP A 48 -3.65 4.80 -15.46
CA ASP A 48 -2.36 4.11 -15.34
C ASP A 48 -2.09 3.51 -13.95
N PHE A 49 -3.06 3.54 -13.04
CA PHE A 49 -3.07 2.84 -11.74
C PHE A 49 -1.71 2.82 -10.99
N GLY A 50 -1.06 3.98 -10.89
CA GLY A 50 0.23 4.08 -10.20
C GLY A 50 1.45 3.73 -11.06
N VAL A 51 1.27 3.47 -12.36
CA VAL A 51 2.37 3.28 -13.31
C VAL A 51 2.72 4.63 -13.94
N PHE A 52 3.96 5.07 -13.77
CA PHE A 52 4.46 6.35 -14.26
C PHE A 52 5.60 6.14 -15.26
N LYS A 53 5.70 7.03 -16.26
CA LYS A 53 6.80 7.02 -17.23
C LYS A 53 8.07 7.67 -16.70
N ASN A 54 7.91 8.55 -15.73
CA ASN A 54 8.99 9.33 -15.13
C ASN A 54 9.03 9.07 -13.62
N ALA A 55 10.21 8.81 -13.10
CA ALA A 55 10.42 8.56 -11.68
C ALA A 55 10.04 9.76 -10.79
N ASN A 56 10.27 11.00 -11.26
CA ASN A 56 9.88 12.18 -10.50
C ASN A 56 8.36 12.26 -10.32
N ASP A 57 7.59 12.00 -11.38
CA ASP A 57 6.12 12.00 -11.32
C ASP A 57 5.62 10.91 -10.33
N ALA A 58 6.26 9.75 -10.32
CA ALA A 58 5.97 8.69 -9.37
C ALA A 58 6.25 9.11 -7.92
N CYS A 59 7.38 9.77 -7.67
CA CYS A 59 7.74 10.29 -6.35
C CYS A 59 6.77 11.36 -5.85
N GLU A 60 6.36 12.28 -6.73
CA GLU A 60 5.39 13.34 -6.39
C GLU A 60 4.03 12.72 -6.03
N ALA A 61 3.53 11.78 -6.83
CA ALA A 61 2.29 11.08 -6.55
C ALA A 61 2.36 10.25 -5.26
N ALA A 62 3.50 9.61 -5.00
CA ALA A 62 3.71 8.86 -3.76
C ALA A 62 3.76 9.79 -2.52
N ALA A 63 4.35 10.98 -2.65
CA ALA A 63 4.36 11.98 -1.57
C ALA A 63 2.95 12.48 -1.25
N GLU A 64 2.13 12.73 -2.25
CA GLU A 64 0.72 13.10 -2.05
C GLU A 64 -0.08 11.96 -1.40
N ALA A 65 0.07 10.73 -1.91
CA ALA A 65 -0.56 9.54 -1.34
C ALA A 65 -0.15 9.31 0.11
N PHE A 66 1.11 9.57 0.47
CA PHE A 66 1.58 9.50 1.84
C PHE A 66 0.82 10.45 2.77
N ILE A 67 0.61 11.70 2.35
CA ILE A 67 -0.15 12.69 3.12
C ILE A 67 -1.60 12.23 3.31
N GLN A 68 -2.24 11.72 2.26
CA GLN A 68 -3.59 11.20 2.32
C GLN A 68 -3.69 10.02 3.30
N LEU A 69 -2.78 9.04 3.20
CA LEU A 69 -2.76 7.88 4.08
C LEU A 69 -2.49 8.26 5.55
N ARG A 70 -1.61 9.24 5.78
CA ARG A 70 -1.34 9.76 7.12
C ARG A 70 -2.59 10.37 7.76
N ASN A 71 -3.36 11.13 6.99
CA ASN A 71 -4.59 11.77 7.46
C ASN A 71 -5.71 10.77 7.77
N GLN A 72 -5.72 9.61 7.11
CA GLN A 72 -6.68 8.53 7.38
C GLN A 72 -6.31 7.67 8.59
N GLY A 73 -5.09 7.81 9.10
CA GLY A 73 -4.62 7.17 10.31
C GLY A 73 -4.37 5.66 10.20
N ILE A 74 -4.22 5.02 11.37
CA ILE A 74 -3.82 3.61 11.46
C ILE A 74 -4.90 2.63 10.99
N GLY A 75 -6.16 3.04 11.06
CA GLY A 75 -7.29 2.23 10.59
C GLY A 75 -7.24 1.94 9.09
N ALA A 76 -6.86 2.93 8.28
CA ALA A 76 -6.67 2.74 6.83
C ALA A 76 -5.51 1.78 6.55
N ARG A 77 -4.39 1.91 7.27
CA ARG A 77 -3.26 0.98 7.15
C ARG A 77 -3.65 -0.46 7.46
N ARG A 78 -4.47 -0.67 8.50
CA ARG A 78 -5.00 -2.01 8.83
C ARG A 78 -5.81 -2.58 7.67
N LYS A 79 -6.73 -1.80 7.10
CA LYS A 79 -7.53 -2.24 5.94
C LYS A 79 -6.66 -2.62 4.75
N ILE A 80 -5.64 -1.82 4.43
CA ILE A 80 -4.70 -2.11 3.33
C ILE A 80 -3.97 -3.43 3.57
N ILE A 81 -3.45 -3.65 4.77
CA ILE A 81 -2.74 -4.90 5.13
C ILE A 81 -3.67 -6.10 4.99
N GLU A 82 -4.91 -6.01 5.47
CA GLU A 82 -5.91 -7.07 5.34
C GLU A 82 -6.18 -7.42 3.86
N ILE A 83 -6.34 -6.40 3.02
CA ILE A 83 -6.54 -6.59 1.58
C ILE A 83 -5.34 -7.30 0.96
N VAL A 84 -4.12 -6.81 1.23
CA VAL A 84 -2.88 -7.41 0.69
C VAL A 84 -2.72 -8.85 1.14
N LYS A 85 -2.96 -9.15 2.43
CA LYS A 85 -2.91 -10.53 2.95
C LYS A 85 -3.91 -11.43 2.23
N GLY A 86 -5.15 -10.98 2.07
CA GLY A 86 -6.17 -11.74 1.34
C GLY A 86 -5.82 -11.98 -0.13
N MET A 87 -5.25 -11.00 -0.79
CA MET A 87 -4.79 -11.13 -2.18
C MET A 87 -3.64 -12.13 -2.32
N CYS A 88 -2.65 -12.06 -1.44
CA CYS A 88 -1.53 -13.01 -1.43
C CYS A 88 -2.00 -14.45 -1.22
N GLU A 89 -2.93 -14.67 -0.31
CA GLU A 89 -3.49 -15.98 -0.03
C GLU A 89 -4.29 -16.53 -1.23
N THR A 90 -5.13 -15.68 -1.83
CA THR A 90 -5.98 -16.10 -2.96
C THR A 90 -5.17 -16.40 -4.22
N ASN A 91 -4.07 -15.68 -4.44
CA ASN A 91 -3.27 -15.79 -5.67
C ASN A 91 -1.92 -16.50 -5.44
N ALA A 92 -1.73 -17.20 -4.33
CA ALA A 92 -0.45 -17.78 -3.93
C ALA A 92 0.16 -18.69 -4.99
N ASP A 93 -0.66 -19.56 -5.59
CA ASP A 93 -0.21 -20.51 -6.62
C ASP A 93 0.28 -19.80 -7.90
N ASP A 94 -0.49 -18.85 -8.39
CA ASP A 94 -0.18 -18.13 -9.63
C ASP A 94 1.02 -17.20 -9.43
N TRP A 95 1.02 -16.42 -8.36
CA TRP A 95 2.11 -15.48 -8.07
C TRP A 95 3.42 -16.20 -7.73
N GLY A 96 3.34 -17.32 -7.00
CA GLY A 96 4.52 -18.15 -6.73
C GLY A 96 5.14 -18.71 -8.00
N ARG A 97 4.30 -19.09 -8.97
CA ARG A 97 4.76 -19.56 -10.27
C ARG A 97 5.40 -18.46 -11.11
N ILE A 98 4.76 -17.29 -11.19
CA ILE A 98 5.30 -16.11 -11.89
C ILE A 98 6.65 -15.70 -11.29
N GLU A 99 6.74 -15.64 -9.95
CA GLU A 99 7.98 -15.27 -9.26
C GLU A 99 9.11 -16.25 -9.55
N LEU A 100 8.81 -17.56 -9.60
CA LEU A 100 9.82 -18.57 -9.95
C LEU A 100 10.25 -18.46 -11.42
N GLU A 101 9.32 -18.25 -12.33
CA GLU A 101 9.62 -18.12 -13.77
C GLU A 101 10.48 -16.89 -14.06
N GLU A 102 10.22 -15.77 -13.37
CA GLU A 102 10.97 -14.53 -13.55
C GLU A 102 12.35 -14.59 -12.87
N SER A 103 12.40 -15.00 -11.62
CA SER A 103 13.64 -14.97 -10.84
C SER A 103 14.59 -16.16 -11.14
N LYS A 104 14.04 -17.30 -11.53
CA LYS A 104 14.77 -18.59 -11.66
C LYS A 104 15.45 -19.03 -10.36
N ILE A 105 15.04 -18.52 -9.21
CA ILE A 105 15.63 -18.78 -7.91
C ILE A 105 14.64 -19.46 -6.98
N GLY A 106 15.07 -20.52 -6.31
CA GLY A 106 14.27 -21.25 -5.32
C GLY A 106 13.44 -22.38 -5.92
N ARG A 107 12.42 -22.80 -5.15
CA ARG A 107 11.49 -23.89 -5.52
C ARG A 107 10.05 -23.39 -5.47
N LEU A 108 9.20 -23.93 -6.31
CA LEU A 108 7.80 -23.50 -6.44
C LEU A 108 7.02 -23.65 -5.13
N ASP A 109 7.16 -24.79 -4.46
CA ASP A 109 6.52 -25.07 -3.18
C ASP A 109 6.82 -23.98 -2.13
N HIS A 110 8.10 -23.59 -2.02
CA HIS A 110 8.51 -22.52 -1.08
C HIS A 110 8.03 -21.14 -1.51
N LYS A 111 7.90 -20.87 -2.82
CA LYS A 111 7.37 -19.60 -3.31
C LYS A 111 5.88 -19.44 -2.97
N ILE A 112 5.12 -20.52 -3.07
CA ILE A 112 3.70 -20.57 -2.72
C ILE A 112 3.54 -20.47 -1.20
N GLU A 113 4.28 -21.29 -0.43
CA GLU A 113 4.24 -21.27 1.03
C GLU A 113 4.55 -19.88 1.61
N LYS A 114 5.55 -19.18 1.05
CA LYS A 114 5.89 -17.82 1.44
C LYS A 114 4.69 -16.85 1.34
N LEU A 115 3.85 -16.99 0.32
CA LEU A 115 2.68 -16.15 0.14
C LEU A 115 1.54 -16.52 1.11
N HIS A 116 1.42 -17.79 1.49
CA HIS A 116 0.47 -18.20 2.54
C HIS A 116 0.88 -17.73 3.93
N ILE A 117 2.18 -17.81 4.27
CA ILE A 117 2.71 -17.37 5.57
C ILE A 117 2.56 -15.85 5.80
N ILE A 118 2.31 -15.05 4.76
CA ILE A 118 2.11 -13.60 4.92
C ILE A 118 0.96 -13.27 5.89
N ARG A 119 0.02 -14.18 6.08
CA ARG A 119 -1.07 -14.05 7.06
C ARG A 119 -0.54 -13.92 8.49
N ASP A 120 0.52 -14.64 8.81
CA ASP A 120 1.13 -14.68 10.15
C ASP A 120 2.12 -13.54 10.38
N VAL A 121 2.45 -12.76 9.33
CA VAL A 121 3.31 -11.59 9.47
C VAL A 121 2.59 -10.50 10.27
N PRO A 122 3.21 -9.99 11.34
CA PRO A 122 2.64 -8.91 12.14
C PRO A 122 2.29 -7.66 11.31
N GLY A 123 1.16 -7.04 11.62
CA GLY A 123 0.68 -5.82 10.99
C GLY A 123 0.74 -4.62 11.93
N VAL A 124 -0.24 -3.72 11.79
CA VAL A 124 -0.32 -2.47 12.58
C VAL A 124 -0.51 -2.71 14.07
N GLU A 125 -0.88 -3.91 14.50
CA GLU A 125 -1.01 -4.30 15.91
C GLU A 125 0.33 -4.26 16.67
N TRP A 126 1.46 -4.30 15.94
CA TRP A 126 2.80 -4.14 16.49
C TRP A 126 3.22 -2.68 16.68
N LEU A 127 2.48 -1.72 16.12
CA LEU A 127 2.72 -0.30 16.26
C LEU A 127 2.13 0.19 17.60
N ARG A 128 2.71 -0.26 18.71
CA ARG A 128 2.26 0.09 20.06
C ARG A 128 3.24 1.09 20.68
N PRO A 129 2.73 2.16 21.31
CA PRO A 129 3.59 3.00 22.12
C PRO A 129 4.08 2.23 23.35
N GLU A 130 5.36 2.35 23.67
CA GLU A 130 5.97 1.76 24.85
C GLU A 130 6.37 2.86 25.83
N GLY A 131 5.85 2.79 27.06
CA GLY A 131 6.20 3.69 28.14
C GLY A 131 7.08 2.99 29.15
N ARG A 132 8.20 3.62 29.54
CA ARG A 132 9.10 3.15 30.61
C ARG A 132 9.24 4.26 31.65
N SER A 133 9.02 3.93 32.91
CA SER A 133 9.23 4.85 34.02
C SER A 133 10.48 4.47 34.82
N GLY A 134 11.15 5.48 35.39
CA GLY A 134 12.28 5.34 36.30
C GLY A 134 12.25 6.45 37.34
N ASP A 135 13.26 6.48 38.21
CA ASP A 135 13.32 7.41 39.33
C ASP A 135 13.38 8.90 38.89
N ASN A 136 13.83 9.15 37.65
CA ASN A 136 14.06 10.51 37.16
C ASN A 136 13.13 10.92 36.00
N GLY A 137 12.10 10.11 35.68
CA GLY A 137 11.14 10.48 34.63
C GLY A 137 10.52 9.30 33.88
N ILE A 138 9.86 9.63 32.77
CA ILE A 138 9.18 8.68 31.90
C ILE A 138 9.75 8.84 30.47
N THR A 139 10.04 7.72 29.82
CA THR A 139 10.37 7.65 28.39
C THR A 139 9.20 7.05 27.65
N LEU A 140 8.80 7.66 26.55
CA LEU A 140 7.80 7.15 25.61
C LEU A 140 8.45 6.90 24.27
N GLU A 141 8.25 5.70 23.73
CA GLU A 141 8.68 5.31 22.39
C GLU A 141 7.45 5.13 21.49
N GLU A 142 7.44 5.78 20.34
CA GLU A 142 6.38 5.68 19.36
C GLU A 142 6.94 5.46 17.95
N TYR A 143 6.24 4.66 17.14
CA TYR A 143 6.56 4.45 15.75
C TYR A 143 5.97 5.55 14.88
N THR A 144 6.80 6.15 14.04
CA THR A 144 6.36 7.14 13.05
C THR A 144 6.68 6.69 11.63
N PRO A 145 5.85 7.05 10.63
CA PRO A 145 6.13 6.69 9.24
C PRO A 145 7.33 7.46 8.68
N PHE A 146 8.16 6.79 7.88
CA PHE A 146 9.31 7.41 7.21
C PHE A 146 8.89 8.36 6.07
N GLY A 147 7.75 8.13 5.48
CA GLY A 147 7.31 8.84 4.28
C GLY A 147 7.37 7.95 3.05
N VAL A 148 7.82 8.51 1.94
CA VAL A 148 8.06 7.77 0.69
C VAL A 148 9.41 7.08 0.76
N VAL A 149 9.45 5.80 0.38
CA VAL A 149 10.63 4.93 0.33
C VAL A 149 10.78 4.30 -1.04
#